data_6ae4542a11116da8829d05fb00c73e76
#
_entry.id   6ae4542a11116da8829d05fb00c73e76
#
_cell.length_a   1.000
_cell.length_b   1.000
_cell.length_c   1.000
_cell.angle_alpha   90.00
_cell.angle_beta   90.00
_cell.angle_gamma   90.00
#
_symmetry.space_group_name_H-M   'P 1'
#
loop_
_entity.id
_entity.type
_entity.pdbx_description
1 polymer ?
#
loop_
_entity_poly.entity_id
_entity_poly.type
_entity_poly.pdbx_seq_one_letter_code
_entity_poly.pdbx_strand_id
1 'polypeptide(L)'
;MELAAKTRTQAKALQRLGELAEEHAEGRPARVVVQEHAAREAAERLARQLRAKLPEGSLVTVQQLAHPLGVHLGPGAVGIAVRRAVEEPAD
;
A
#
# COMPACT_ATOMS: atom_id res chain seq x y z
N MET A 1 -6.57 -13.13 -0.85
CA MET A 1 -7.07 -12.34 0.28
C MET A 1 -6.50 -10.93 0.19
N GLU A 2 -7.32 -9.94 0.42
CA GLU A 2 -6.92 -8.56 0.29
C GLU A 2 -6.93 -7.85 1.62
N LEU A 3 -6.02 -6.92 1.78
CA LEU A 3 -5.98 -6.02 2.91
C LEU A 3 -6.11 -4.59 2.40
N ALA A 4 -6.95 -3.80 3.03
CA ALA A 4 -7.02 -2.38 2.74
C ALA A 4 -6.94 -1.61 4.04
N ALA A 5 -6.11 -0.58 4.07
CA ALA A 5 -5.94 0.25 5.24
C ALA A 5 -5.63 1.67 4.83
N LYS A 6 -5.99 2.62 5.66
CA LYS A 6 -5.82 4.04 5.39
C LYS A 6 -5.33 4.75 6.63
N THR A 7 -4.60 5.84 6.42
CA THR A 7 -4.15 6.65 7.52
C THR A 7 -3.80 8.06 7.04
N ARG A 8 -3.48 8.92 7.98
CA ARG A 8 -2.92 10.22 7.67
C ARG A 8 -1.41 10.12 7.56
N THR A 9 -0.77 11.17 7.05
CA THR A 9 0.65 11.15 6.71
C THR A 9 1.59 11.36 7.87
N GLN A 10 1.25 10.87 9.04
CA GLN A 10 2.17 10.89 10.17
C GLN A 10 3.15 9.74 10.04
N ALA A 11 4.39 9.97 10.44
CA ALA A 11 5.44 9.00 10.24
C ALA A 11 5.13 7.64 10.87
N LYS A 12 4.62 7.65 12.10
CA LYS A 12 4.31 6.40 12.78
C LYS A 12 3.16 5.65 12.09
N ALA A 13 2.18 6.40 11.62
CA ALA A 13 1.05 5.79 10.94
C ALA A 13 1.47 5.18 9.61
N LEU A 14 2.34 5.86 8.87
CA LEU A 14 2.86 5.33 7.61
C LEU A 14 3.70 4.09 7.86
N GLN A 15 4.51 4.12 8.90
CA GLN A 15 5.30 2.95 9.28
C GLN A 15 4.38 1.76 9.58
N ARG A 16 3.30 2.02 10.28
CA ARG A 16 2.35 0.95 10.61
C ARG A 16 1.68 0.39 9.35
N LEU A 17 1.37 1.25 8.38
CA LEU A 17 0.85 0.76 7.11
C LEU A 17 1.83 -0.19 6.42
N GLY A 18 3.10 0.18 6.43
CA GLY A 18 4.14 -0.67 5.85
C GLY A 18 4.23 -2.02 6.55
N GLU A 19 4.17 -2.00 7.88
CA GLU A 19 4.19 -3.24 8.65
C GLU A 19 3.00 -4.12 8.34
N LEU A 20 1.82 -3.51 8.23
CA LEU A 20 0.62 -4.27 7.88
C LEU A 20 0.76 -4.94 6.53
N ALA A 21 1.33 -4.25 5.56
CA ALA A 21 1.54 -4.82 4.24
C ALA A 21 2.50 -6.02 4.31
N GLU A 22 3.59 -5.86 5.06
CA GLU A 22 4.54 -6.95 5.21
C GLU A 22 3.93 -8.16 5.92
N GLU A 23 3.17 -7.89 6.99
CA GLU A 23 2.51 -8.96 7.72
C GLU A 23 1.52 -9.70 6.83
N HIS A 24 0.79 -8.97 6.04
CA HIS A 24 -0.20 -9.58 5.16
C HIS A 24 0.46 -10.41 4.06
N ALA A 25 1.62 -9.97 3.59
CA ALA A 25 2.34 -10.69 2.54
C ALA A 25 2.91 -12.01 3.06
N GLU A 26 3.26 -12.08 4.33
CA GLU A 26 3.75 -13.31 4.96
C GLU A 26 4.96 -13.90 4.23
N GLY A 27 5.87 -13.03 3.81
CA GLY A 27 7.07 -13.48 3.11
C GLY A 27 6.86 -13.91 1.68
N ARG A 28 5.67 -13.69 1.13
CA ARG A 28 5.36 -14.04 -0.25
C ARG A 28 5.28 -12.79 -1.10
N PRO A 29 5.51 -12.90 -2.41
CA PRO A 29 5.33 -11.76 -3.29
C PRO A 29 3.92 -11.21 -3.18
N ALA A 30 3.80 -9.90 -3.23
CA ALA A 30 2.52 -9.24 -3.08
C ALA A 30 2.39 -8.10 -4.06
N ARG A 31 1.16 -7.75 -4.39
CA ARG A 31 0.85 -6.55 -5.13
C ARG A 31 0.30 -5.53 -4.15
N VAL A 32 0.94 -4.37 -4.12
CA VAL A 32 0.52 -3.31 -3.22
C VAL A 32 0.23 -2.07 -4.05
N VAL A 33 -0.95 -1.52 -3.86
CA VAL A 33 -1.30 -0.23 -4.42
C VAL A 33 -1.29 0.76 -3.28
N VAL A 34 -0.42 1.74 -3.36
CA VAL A 34 -0.38 2.84 -2.41
C VAL A 34 -1.23 3.95 -2.99
N GLN A 35 -2.28 4.32 -2.30
CA GLN A 35 -3.21 5.34 -2.76
C GLN A 35 -2.98 6.61 -1.97
N GLU A 36 -3.09 7.76 -2.61
CA GLU A 36 -2.85 9.01 -1.93
C GLU A 36 -3.84 10.06 -2.41
N HIS A 37 -4.14 10.99 -1.51
CA HIS A 37 -4.93 12.16 -1.82
C HIS A 37 -4.18 13.36 -1.27
N ALA A 38 -3.59 14.14 -2.18
CA ALA A 38 -2.75 15.29 -1.83
C ALA A 38 -1.61 14.91 -0.87
N ALA A 39 -1.04 13.71 -1.06
CA ALA A 39 0.03 13.19 -0.20
C ALA A 39 1.04 12.40 -1.02
N ARG A 40 1.39 12.91 -2.20
CA ARG A 40 2.23 12.18 -3.15
C ARG A 40 3.58 11.80 -2.58
N GLU A 41 4.22 12.74 -1.91
CA GLU A 41 5.56 12.49 -1.40
C GLU A 41 5.57 11.41 -0.34
N ALA A 42 4.59 11.45 0.57
CA ALA A 42 4.49 10.43 1.60
C ALA A 42 4.19 9.07 0.99
N ALA A 43 3.32 9.04 -0.01
CA ALA A 43 2.97 7.78 -0.67
C ALA A 43 4.17 7.18 -1.39
N GLU A 44 4.97 8.00 -2.06
CA GLU A 44 6.14 7.51 -2.75
C GLU A 44 7.21 7.02 -1.79
N ARG A 45 7.33 7.68 -0.65
CA ARG A 45 8.26 7.22 0.38
C ARG A 45 7.85 5.85 0.90
N LEU A 46 6.56 5.67 1.17
CA LEU A 46 6.06 4.38 1.62
C LEU A 46 6.28 3.31 0.56
N ALA A 47 6.02 3.65 -0.71
CA ALA A 47 6.23 2.70 -1.80
C ALA A 47 7.68 2.26 -1.89
N ARG A 48 8.62 3.17 -1.70
CA ARG A 48 10.04 2.82 -1.73
C ARG A 48 10.40 1.87 -0.59
N GLN A 49 9.86 2.14 0.60
CA GLN A 49 10.10 1.25 1.73
C GLN A 49 9.56 -0.15 1.46
N LEU A 50 8.37 -0.22 0.89
CA LEU A 50 7.76 -1.51 0.59
C LEU A 50 8.54 -2.26 -0.47
N ARG A 51 9.01 -1.56 -1.50
CA ARG A 51 9.82 -2.21 -2.53
C ARG A 51 11.10 -2.79 -1.98
N ALA A 52 11.67 -2.15 -0.96
CA ALA A 52 12.88 -2.64 -0.35
C ALA A 52 12.64 -3.84 0.57
N LYS A 53 11.46 -3.95 1.15
CA LYS A 53 11.19 -4.95 2.17
C LYS A 53 10.39 -6.14 1.69
N LEU A 54 9.56 -5.96 0.67
CA LEU A 54 8.77 -7.07 0.18
C LEU A 54 9.62 -8.01 -0.65
N PRO A 55 9.23 -9.28 -0.70
CA PRO A 55 10.00 -10.27 -1.46
C PRO A 55 10.08 -9.92 -2.93
N GLU A 56 11.10 -10.46 -3.57
CA GLU A 56 11.28 -10.32 -5.01
C GLU A 56 10.06 -10.86 -5.73
N GLY A 57 9.65 -10.18 -6.78
CA GLY A 57 8.43 -10.53 -7.49
C GLY A 57 7.23 -9.72 -7.04
N SER A 58 7.39 -8.92 -5.99
CA SER A 58 6.32 -8.03 -5.55
C SER A 58 6.24 -6.82 -6.45
N LEU A 59 5.04 -6.27 -6.57
CA LEU A 59 4.80 -5.06 -7.36
C LEU A 59 4.17 -4.01 -6.46
N VAL A 60 4.80 -2.85 -6.40
CA VAL A 60 4.28 -1.72 -5.60
C VAL A 60 4.06 -0.54 -6.54
N THR A 61 2.84 -0.04 -6.58
CA THR A 61 2.49 1.09 -7.41
C THR A 61 1.87 2.18 -6.56
N VAL A 62 1.96 3.42 -7.03
CA VAL A 62 1.36 4.58 -6.37
C VAL A 62 0.25 5.11 -7.27
N GLN A 63 -0.91 5.31 -6.68
CA GLN A 63 -2.08 5.79 -7.41
C GLN A 63 -2.65 7.01 -6.71
N GLN A 64 -2.86 8.06 -7.47
CA GLN A 64 -3.51 9.25 -6.95
C GLN A 64 -5.02 9.07 -6.99
N LEU A 65 -5.67 9.44 -5.90
CA LEU A 65 -7.12 9.42 -5.82
C LEU A 65 -7.62 10.85 -6.02
N ALA A 66 -8.22 11.10 -7.16
CA ALA A 66 -8.78 12.42 -7.46
C ALA A 66 -10.06 12.66 -6.69
N HIS A 67 -10.85 11.61 -6.53
CA HIS A 67 -12.13 11.70 -5.82
C HIS A 67 -12.22 10.52 -4.86
N PRO A 68 -12.03 10.76 -3.58
CA PRO A 68 -12.09 9.67 -2.61
C PRO A 68 -13.53 9.28 -2.38
N LEU A 69 -14.04 8.39 -3.20
CA LEU A 69 -15.39 7.87 -3.05
C LEU A 69 -15.53 7.18 -1.69
N GLY A 70 -16.42 7.72 -0.87
CA GLY A 70 -16.67 7.12 0.43
C GLY A 70 -15.52 7.23 1.41
N VAL A 71 -14.49 7.99 1.08
CA VAL A 71 -13.36 8.17 1.99
C VAL A 71 -13.48 9.53 2.64
N HIS A 72 -13.39 9.55 3.93
CA HIS A 72 -13.60 10.77 4.69
C HIS A 72 -12.34 11.29 5.34
N LEU A 73 -11.18 10.86 4.86
CA LEU A 73 -9.93 11.31 5.45
C LEU A 73 -9.45 12.65 4.91
N GLY A 74 -9.94 13.04 3.75
CA GLY A 74 -9.59 14.32 3.17
C GLY A 74 -8.15 14.38 2.67
N PRO A 75 -7.65 15.60 2.37
CA PRO A 75 -6.28 15.77 1.89
C PRO A 75 -5.26 15.29 2.90
N GLY A 76 -4.18 14.71 2.43
CA GLY A 76 -3.13 14.19 3.29
C GLY A 76 -3.32 12.75 3.67
N ALA A 77 -4.28 12.05 3.09
CA ALA A 77 -4.54 10.66 3.41
C ALA A 77 -3.72 9.73 2.51
N VAL A 78 -3.25 8.64 3.10
CA VAL A 78 -2.56 7.58 2.36
C VAL A 78 -3.22 6.27 2.72
N GLY A 79 -3.45 5.44 1.72
CA GLY A 79 -4.00 4.11 1.93
C GLY A 79 -3.19 3.07 1.21
N ILE A 80 -3.40 1.84 1.59
CA ILE A 80 -2.80 0.71 0.89
C ILE A 80 -3.87 -0.32 0.59
N ALA A 81 -3.68 -1.00 -0.51
CA ALA A 81 -4.44 -2.20 -0.83
C ALA A 81 -3.41 -3.27 -1.14
N VAL A 82 -3.45 -4.35 -0.39
CA VAL A 82 -2.46 -5.41 -0.49
C VAL A 82 -3.14 -6.69 -0.93
N ARG A 83 -2.60 -7.30 -1.94
CA ARG A 83 -3.06 -8.59 -2.43
C ARG A 83 -1.84 -9.48 -2.64
N ARG A 84 -1.88 -10.70 -2.14
CA ARG A 84 -0.83 -11.64 -2.47
C ARG A 84 -0.87 -11.89 -3.97
N ALA A 85 0.32 -11.99 -4.56
CA ALA A 85 0.40 -12.39 -5.94
C ALA A 85 -0.24 -13.77 -6.04
N VAL A 86 -1.32 -13.84 -6.80
CA VAL A 86 -2.01 -15.11 -6.96
C VAL A 86 -1.14 -15.97 -7.84
N GLU A 87 -0.79 -17.14 -7.34
CA GLU A 87 -0.21 -18.12 -8.22
C GLU A 87 -1.33 -18.56 -9.14
N GLU A 88 -1.23 -18.13 -10.38
CA GLU A 88 -2.15 -18.64 -11.37
C GLU A 88 -2.06 -20.12 -11.36
N PRO A 89 -3.17 -20.82 -11.13
CA PRO A 89 -3.11 -22.26 -11.29
C PRO A 89 -2.62 -22.52 -12.68
N ALA A 90 -1.60 -23.30 -12.76
CA ALA A 90 -1.08 -23.69 -14.05
C ALA A 90 -2.14 -24.51 -14.74
N ASP A 91 -2.79 -23.95 -15.68
CA ASP A 91 -3.77 -24.72 -16.45
C ASP A 91 -3.26 -25.11 -17.75
#